data_f72464227df85bef3e99ec9106b6a3e4
#
_entry.id   f72464227df85bef3e99ec9106b6a3e4
#
_cell.length_a   1.000
_cell.length_b   1.000
_cell.length_c   1.000
_cell.angle_alpha   90.00
_cell.angle_beta   90.00
_cell.angle_gamma   90.00
#
_symmetry.space_group_name_H-M   'P 1'
#
loop_
_entity.id
_entity.type
_entity.pdbx_description
1 polymer ?
#
loop_
_entity_poly.entity_id
_entity_poly.type
_entity_poly.pdbx_seq_one_letter_code
_entity_poly.pdbx_strand_id
1 'polypeptide(L)'
;MVIYIKGEKRRIVFALVMLGVLVFCSLLGGTALGVLAPAGEEGIVLPIIMYHSILRDNARTGQYVITPARLEQDMLYLRERGYTTVGVNDLIEYVYNGVPLPEKPVMLTFDDAYY
;
A
#
# COMPACT_ATOMS: atom_id res chain seq x y z
N MET A 1 7.62 5.58 -9.53
CA MET A 1 7.39 4.12 -9.63
C MET A 1 6.10 3.77 -8.92
N VAL A 2 5.28 2.88 -9.46
CA VAL A 2 4.04 2.40 -8.83
C VAL A 2 4.16 0.91 -8.62
N ILE A 3 3.92 0.43 -7.39
CA ILE A 3 3.93 -1.01 -7.06
C ILE A 3 2.51 -1.45 -6.73
N TYR A 4 2.11 -2.57 -7.34
CA TYR A 4 0.86 -3.27 -7.04
C TYR A 4 1.16 -4.47 -6.14
N ILE A 5 0.63 -4.46 -4.89
CA ILE A 5 0.86 -5.52 -3.90
C ILE A 5 -0.42 -6.35 -3.76
N LYS A 6 -0.31 -7.66 -4.08
CA LYS A 6 -1.41 -8.62 -4.03
C LYS A 6 -1.25 -9.55 -2.83
N GLY A 7 -2.23 -9.57 -1.95
CA GLY A 7 -2.22 -10.43 -0.76
C GLY A 7 -2.65 -11.88 -1.05
N GLU A 8 -1.73 -12.73 -1.53
CA GLU A 8 -2.06 -14.11 -1.94
C GLU A 8 -2.40 -15.09 -0.79
N LYS A 9 -1.72 -14.97 0.35
CA LYS A 9 -1.89 -15.91 1.47
C LYS A 9 -3.28 -15.86 2.13
N ARG A 10 -3.91 -14.67 2.18
CA ARG A 10 -5.28 -14.53 2.71
C ARG A 10 -6.32 -15.25 1.87
N ARG A 11 -6.10 -15.38 0.56
CA ARG A 11 -7.02 -16.07 -0.36
C ARG A 11 -7.10 -17.57 -0.06
N ILE A 12 -5.97 -18.21 0.24
CA ILE A 12 -5.92 -19.66 0.49
C ILE A 12 -6.64 -19.98 1.81
N VAL A 13 -6.38 -19.20 2.87
CA VAL A 13 -7.03 -19.39 4.17
C VAL A 13 -8.54 -19.13 4.05
N PHE A 14 -8.95 -18.07 3.37
CA PHE A 14 -10.35 -17.73 3.16
C PHE A 14 -11.07 -18.79 2.32
N ALA A 15 -10.44 -19.30 1.25
CA ALA A 15 -10.99 -20.36 0.42
C ALA A 15 -11.18 -21.67 1.20
N LEU A 16 -10.25 -22.04 2.07
CA LEU A 16 -10.34 -23.23 2.91
C LEU A 16 -11.44 -23.11 3.97
N VAL A 17 -11.59 -21.95 4.59
CA VAL A 17 -12.67 -21.68 5.55
C VAL A 17 -14.03 -21.72 4.86
N MET A 18 -14.16 -21.11 3.69
CA MET A 18 -15.40 -21.10 2.92
C MET A 18 -15.79 -22.48 2.41
N LEU A 19 -14.80 -23.30 1.99
CA LEU A 19 -15.05 -24.69 1.60
C LEU A 19 -15.55 -25.51 2.79
N GLY A 20 -14.97 -25.32 3.98
CA GLY A 20 -15.42 -25.97 5.21
C GLY A 20 -16.85 -25.60 5.60
N VAL A 21 -17.22 -24.32 5.48
CA VAL A 21 -18.59 -23.83 5.75
C VAL A 21 -19.59 -24.38 4.75
N LEU A 22 -19.24 -24.44 3.45
CA LEU A 22 -20.10 -25.01 2.41
C LEU A 22 -20.37 -26.49 2.64
N VAL A 23 -19.34 -27.29 3.00
CA VAL A 23 -19.49 -28.69 3.30
C VAL A 23 -20.35 -28.87 4.56
N PHE A 24 -20.15 -28.04 5.59
CA PHE A 24 -20.94 -28.13 6.82
C PHE A 24 -22.40 -27.73 6.60
N CYS A 25 -22.68 -26.69 5.80
CA CYS A 25 -24.06 -26.31 5.45
C CYS A 25 -24.77 -27.32 4.58
N SER A 26 -24.07 -28.05 3.69
CA SER A 26 -24.67 -29.08 2.88
C SER A 26 -25.07 -30.35 3.70
N LEU A 27 -24.35 -30.60 4.79
CA LEU A 27 -24.66 -31.71 5.72
C LEU A 27 -25.88 -31.42 6.62
N LEU A 28 -26.21 -30.11 6.83
CA LEU A 28 -27.34 -29.69 7.68
C LEU A 28 -28.64 -29.44 6.92
N GLY A 29 -28.71 -29.73 5.60
CA GLY A 29 -29.91 -29.55 4.79
C GLY A 29 -30.42 -28.12 4.64
N GLY A 30 -29.57 -27.15 4.94
CA GLY A 30 -29.89 -25.74 4.83
C GLY A 30 -29.86 -25.26 3.37
N THR A 31 -30.91 -24.53 2.95
CA THR A 31 -30.93 -23.81 1.68
C THR A 31 -29.74 -22.87 1.60
N ALA A 32 -28.98 -22.96 0.51
CA ALA A 32 -27.81 -22.10 0.27
C ALA A 32 -28.24 -20.63 0.35
N LEU A 33 -27.93 -19.98 1.49
CA LEU A 33 -27.85 -18.53 1.49
C LEU A 33 -26.76 -18.17 0.49
N GLY A 34 -27.12 -17.31 -0.49
CA GLY A 34 -26.18 -16.89 -1.52
C GLY A 34 -24.88 -16.40 -0.88
N VAL A 35 -23.82 -17.17 -1.06
CA VAL A 35 -22.48 -16.76 -0.67
C VAL A 35 -22.14 -15.59 -1.56
N LEU A 36 -22.22 -14.37 -1.01
CA LEU A 36 -21.60 -13.20 -1.65
C LEU A 36 -20.13 -13.57 -1.87
N ALA A 37 -19.78 -13.80 -3.12
CA ALA A 37 -18.37 -13.88 -3.50
C ALA A 37 -17.70 -12.62 -2.96
N PRO A 38 -16.56 -12.72 -2.27
CA PRO A 38 -15.86 -11.52 -1.83
C PRO A 38 -15.60 -10.67 -3.08
N ALA A 39 -16.06 -9.43 -3.03
CA ALA A 39 -15.72 -8.43 -4.05
C ALA A 39 -14.22 -8.55 -4.30
N GLY A 40 -13.84 -8.74 -5.57
CA GLY A 40 -12.47 -9.07 -5.92
C GLY A 40 -11.49 -8.19 -5.15
N GLU A 41 -10.49 -8.80 -4.51
CA GLU A 41 -9.46 -8.06 -3.78
C GLU A 41 -8.76 -7.14 -4.79
N GLU A 42 -9.22 -5.91 -4.88
CA GLU A 42 -8.48 -4.87 -5.59
C GLU A 42 -7.17 -4.66 -4.81
N GLY A 43 -6.06 -5.01 -5.44
CA GLY A 43 -4.76 -4.77 -4.84
C GLY A 43 -4.54 -3.27 -4.62
N ILE A 44 -3.79 -2.90 -3.61
CA ILE A 44 -3.48 -1.52 -3.29
C ILE A 44 -2.47 -0.97 -4.30
N VAL A 45 -2.76 0.21 -4.85
CA VAL A 45 -1.79 0.98 -5.64
C VAL A 45 -0.97 1.83 -4.67
N LEU A 46 0.34 1.55 -4.58
CA LEU A 46 1.27 2.28 -3.73
C LEU A 46 2.22 3.12 -4.59
N PRO A 47 2.05 4.44 -4.68
CA PRO A 47 3.05 5.32 -5.24
C PRO A 47 4.32 5.33 -4.39
N ILE A 48 5.49 5.25 -5.03
CA ILE A 48 6.79 5.44 -4.38
C ILE A 48 7.46 6.65 -5.02
N ILE A 49 7.71 7.67 -4.21
CA ILE A 49 8.40 8.88 -4.61
C ILE A 49 9.83 8.79 -4.08
N MET A 50 10.79 8.86 -4.99
CA MET A 50 12.20 8.74 -4.68
C MET A 50 12.87 10.11 -4.79
N TYR A 51 13.52 10.53 -3.72
CA TYR A 51 14.38 11.71 -3.65
C TYR A 51 15.83 11.27 -3.56
N HIS A 52 16.73 12.04 -4.16
CA HIS A 52 18.17 11.79 -4.05
C HIS A 52 18.81 12.87 -3.16
N SER A 53 19.19 14.00 -3.71
CA SER A 53 19.89 15.05 -2.98
C SER A 53 18.99 16.25 -2.71
N ILE A 54 19.02 16.75 -1.47
CA ILE A 54 18.30 17.95 -1.04
C ILE A 54 19.34 18.98 -0.63
N LEU A 55 19.62 19.94 -1.49
CA LEU A 55 20.65 20.96 -1.31
C LEU A 55 20.05 22.35 -1.22
N ARG A 56 20.62 23.18 -0.34
CA ARG A 56 20.22 24.61 -0.21
C ARG A 56 20.65 25.47 -1.39
N ASP A 57 21.67 25.03 -2.11
CA ASP A 57 22.20 25.76 -3.26
C ASP A 57 21.40 25.43 -4.53
N ASN A 58 20.77 26.45 -5.10
CA ASN A 58 19.98 26.34 -6.32
C ASN A 58 20.84 26.13 -7.58
N ALA A 59 22.15 26.40 -7.54
CA ALA A 59 23.02 26.25 -8.70
C ALA A 59 23.19 24.81 -9.18
N ARG A 60 22.87 23.82 -8.32
CA ARG A 60 22.98 22.41 -8.60
C ARG A 60 21.64 21.68 -8.74
N THR A 61 20.52 22.42 -8.77
CA THR A 61 19.20 21.80 -8.93
C THR A 61 19.06 21.13 -10.29
N GLY A 62 18.35 20.01 -10.33
CA GLY A 62 18.13 19.24 -11.55
C GLY A 62 17.25 18.02 -11.26
N GLN A 63 17.30 17.04 -12.13
CA GLN A 63 16.46 15.85 -12.04
C GLN A 63 16.63 15.09 -10.71
N TYR A 64 17.82 15.09 -10.12
CA TYR A 64 18.16 14.33 -8.91
C TYR A 64 18.49 15.22 -7.71
N VAL A 65 18.47 16.54 -7.90
CA VAL A 65 18.80 17.50 -6.84
C VAL A 65 17.70 18.53 -6.73
N ILE A 66 17.06 18.60 -5.56
CA ILE A 66 16.02 19.57 -5.27
C ILE A 66 16.41 20.46 -4.08
N THR A 67 15.69 21.57 -3.91
CA THR A 67 15.86 22.42 -2.73
C THR A 67 14.98 21.96 -1.58
N PRO A 68 15.32 22.31 -0.30
CA PRO A 68 14.43 22.08 0.83
C PRO A 68 13.04 22.70 0.63
N ALA A 69 12.96 23.90 0.04
CA ALA A 69 11.68 24.55 -0.24
C ALA A 69 10.83 23.75 -1.24
N ARG A 70 11.46 23.11 -2.23
CA ARG A 70 10.75 22.24 -3.15
C ARG A 70 10.23 20.99 -2.45
N LEU A 71 11.04 20.34 -1.61
CA LEU A 71 10.59 19.20 -0.81
C LEU A 71 9.40 19.57 0.08
N GLU A 72 9.46 20.74 0.74
CA GLU A 72 8.35 21.23 1.57
C GLU A 72 7.05 21.38 0.75
N GLN A 73 7.14 21.95 -0.45
CA GLN A 73 5.99 22.07 -1.36
C GLN A 73 5.41 20.67 -1.73
N ASP A 74 6.25 19.70 -2.02
CA ASP A 74 5.83 18.35 -2.34
C ASP A 74 5.14 17.69 -1.13
N MET A 75 5.65 17.88 0.09
CA MET A 75 5.03 17.37 1.32
C MET A 75 3.67 18.03 1.59
N LEU A 76 3.56 19.33 1.40
CA LEU A 76 2.31 20.07 1.53
C LEU A 76 1.27 19.56 0.51
N TYR A 77 1.68 19.38 -0.74
CA TYR A 77 0.83 18.85 -1.79
C TYR A 77 0.27 17.47 -1.46
N LEU A 78 1.13 16.55 -0.99
CA LEU A 78 0.70 15.21 -0.59
C LEU A 78 -0.31 15.27 0.57
N ARG A 79 0.00 16.08 1.59
CA ARG A 79 -0.88 16.27 2.75
C ARG A 79 -2.25 16.83 2.36
N GLU A 80 -2.28 17.87 1.52
CA GLU A 80 -3.52 18.51 1.07
C GLU A 80 -4.40 17.57 0.25
N ARG A 81 -3.79 16.61 -0.43
CA ARG A 81 -4.51 15.56 -1.18
C ARG A 81 -4.88 14.34 -0.36
N GLY A 82 -4.59 14.35 0.94
CA GLY A 82 -4.95 13.29 1.87
C GLY A 82 -4.08 12.05 1.76
N TYR A 83 -2.86 12.16 1.20
CA TYR A 83 -1.91 11.06 1.23
C TYR A 83 -1.34 10.87 2.63
N THR A 84 -1.15 9.60 3.01
CA THR A 84 -0.50 9.20 4.25
C THR A 84 0.78 8.45 3.94
N THR A 85 1.89 8.90 4.51
CA THR A 85 3.18 8.22 4.33
C THR A 85 3.19 6.88 5.05
N VAL A 86 3.70 5.85 4.37
CA VAL A 86 3.87 4.50 4.91
C VAL A 86 5.33 4.07 4.77
N GLY A 87 5.81 3.33 5.75
CA GLY A 87 7.14 2.76 5.76
C GLY A 87 7.17 1.29 5.35
N VAL A 88 8.36 0.71 5.33
CA VAL A 88 8.56 -0.71 5.00
C VAL A 88 7.84 -1.62 6.00
N ASN A 89 7.83 -1.27 7.29
CA ASN A 89 7.14 -2.05 8.31
C ASN A 89 5.64 -2.11 8.08
N ASP A 90 5.01 -0.99 7.65
CA ASP A 90 3.59 -0.97 7.34
C ASP A 90 3.27 -1.92 6.17
N LEU A 91 4.17 -2.01 5.18
CA LEU A 91 4.02 -2.96 4.08
C LEU A 91 4.19 -4.42 4.53
N ILE A 92 5.12 -4.68 5.44
CA ILE A 92 5.31 -6.01 6.03
C ILE A 92 4.03 -6.42 6.78
N GLU A 93 3.50 -5.55 7.63
CA GLU A 93 2.27 -5.80 8.36
C GLU A 93 1.07 -6.01 7.42
N TYR A 94 0.97 -5.22 6.35
CA TYR A 94 -0.07 -5.40 5.34
C TYR A 94 0.04 -6.77 4.65
N VAL A 95 1.24 -7.15 4.19
CA VAL A 95 1.43 -8.37 3.38
C VAL A 95 1.33 -9.65 4.22
N TYR A 96 1.93 -9.65 5.41
CA TYR A 96 2.04 -10.87 6.23
C TYR A 96 0.96 -10.99 7.29
N ASN A 97 0.52 -9.88 7.88
CA ASN A 97 -0.42 -9.87 9.00
C ASN A 97 -1.80 -9.33 8.60
N GLY A 98 -1.95 -8.83 7.37
CA GLY A 98 -3.22 -8.34 6.84
C GLY A 98 -3.69 -7.02 7.49
N VAL A 99 -2.78 -6.27 8.10
CA VAL A 99 -3.08 -4.94 8.63
C VAL A 99 -3.35 -3.98 7.47
N PRO A 100 -4.52 -3.33 7.37
CA PRO A 100 -4.83 -2.48 6.24
C PRO A 100 -3.93 -1.24 6.18
N LEU A 101 -3.50 -0.86 4.98
CA LEU A 101 -2.88 0.44 4.74
C LEU A 101 -3.94 1.55 4.70
N PRO A 102 -3.55 2.82 4.92
CA PRO A 102 -4.46 3.95 4.75
C PRO A 102 -5.02 4.03 3.32
N GLU A 103 -6.13 4.75 3.11
CA GLU A 103 -6.81 4.85 1.80
C GLU A 103 -5.90 5.35 0.68
N LYS A 104 -5.04 6.31 0.98
CA LYS A 104 -4.09 6.92 0.04
C LYS A 104 -2.66 6.77 0.55
N PRO A 105 -2.10 5.55 0.50
CA PRO A 105 -0.74 5.34 0.97
C PRO A 105 0.26 5.91 -0.05
N VAL A 106 1.35 6.47 0.44
CA VAL A 106 2.51 6.87 -0.35
C VAL A 106 3.79 6.52 0.40
N MET A 107 4.77 5.96 -0.30
CA MET A 107 6.08 5.72 0.27
C MET A 107 7.07 6.77 -0.24
N LEU A 108 7.88 7.30 0.67
CA LEU A 108 8.97 8.22 0.33
C LEU A 108 10.30 7.49 0.57
N THR A 109 11.18 7.54 -0.40
CA THR A 109 12.54 7.01 -0.28
C THR A 109 13.56 8.11 -0.55
N PHE A 110 14.69 8.03 0.14
CA PHE A 110 15.81 8.96 0.00
C PHE A 110 17.06 8.15 -0.30
N ASP A 111 17.52 8.24 -1.53
CA ASP A 111 18.71 7.53 -1.99
C ASP A 111 19.95 8.39 -1.80
N ASP A 112 21.12 7.74 -1.74
CA ASP A 112 22.42 8.42 -1.66
C ASP A 112 22.51 9.47 -0.53
N ALA A 113 22.18 9.10 0.70
CA ALA A 113 22.26 9.99 1.86
C ALA A 113 23.66 10.64 1.99
N TYR A 114 23.88 11.71 1.21
CA TYR A 114 25.08 12.53 1.33
C TYR A 114 25.00 13.41 2.59
N TYR A 115 26.00 13.32 3.44
CA TYR A 115 26.19 14.17 4.60
C TYR A 115 26.90 15.47 4.21
#